data_c775d64b32dd18803a06d67973dcf01c
#
_entry.id   c775d64b32dd18803a06d67973dcf01c
#
_cell.length_a   1.000
_cell.length_b   1.000
_cell.length_c   1.000
_cell.angle_alpha   90.00
_cell.angle_beta   90.00
_cell.angle_gamma   90.00
#
_symmetry.space_group_name_H-M   'P 1'
#
loop_
_entity.id
_entity.type
_entity.pdbx_description
1 polymer ?
#
loop_
_entity_poly.entity_id
_entity_poly.type
_entity_poly.pdbx_seq_one_letter_code
_entity_poly.pdbx_strand_id
1 'polypeptide(L)'
;MLDHVFRKLHITEEELKKELREKTSFSKHQKGEFLIKENKYIKVLKIVISGKVRVYQENEEREILIYYLGNMETCTLSLSACFEDCKSTVNAIVEEESMVLNIPVRFVND
;
A
#
# COMPACT_ATOMS: atom_id res chain seq x y z
N MET A 1 -6.98 11.56 -11.57
CA MET A 1 -6.21 11.03 -10.42
C MET A 1 -5.61 9.65 -10.69
N LEU A 2 -6.40 8.70 -11.17
CA LEU A 2 -5.92 7.34 -11.43
C LEU A 2 -4.84 7.31 -12.52
N ASP A 3 -4.99 8.10 -13.58
CA ASP A 3 -3.97 8.18 -14.61
C ASP A 3 -2.64 8.73 -14.08
N HIS A 4 -2.70 9.62 -13.10
CA HIS A 4 -1.50 10.12 -12.44
C HIS A 4 -0.80 9.01 -11.65
N VAL A 5 -1.57 8.17 -10.97
CA VAL A 5 -1.04 7.01 -10.23
C VAL A 5 -0.36 6.04 -11.21
N PHE A 6 -1.01 5.75 -12.33
CA PHE A 6 -0.43 4.86 -13.35
C PHE A 6 0.89 5.40 -13.89
N ARG A 7 0.96 6.70 -14.13
CA ARG A 7 2.19 7.35 -14.58
C ARG A 7 3.30 7.24 -13.52
N LYS A 8 2.94 7.45 -12.27
CA LYS A 8 3.87 7.35 -11.15
C LYS A 8 4.43 5.94 -11.03
N LEU A 9 3.63 4.93 -11.31
CA LEU A 9 4.00 3.51 -11.24
C LEU A 9 4.60 2.98 -12.54
N HIS A 10 4.68 3.82 -13.57
CA HIS A 10 5.19 3.45 -14.90
C HIS A 10 4.38 2.33 -15.58
N ILE A 11 3.07 2.33 -15.38
CA ILE A 11 2.15 1.41 -16.05
C ILE A 11 1.82 1.98 -17.43
N THR A 12 2.19 1.26 -18.49
CA THR A 12 2.04 1.73 -19.86
C THR A 12 1.13 0.89 -20.75
N GLU A 13 0.83 -0.34 -20.34
CA GLU A 13 -0.02 -1.23 -21.10
C GLU A 13 -1.49 -0.87 -20.95
N GLU A 14 -2.17 -0.59 -22.07
CA GLU A 14 -3.55 -0.12 -22.06
C GLU A 14 -4.55 -1.16 -21.52
N GLU A 15 -4.38 -2.43 -21.85
CA GLU A 15 -5.24 -3.49 -21.33
C GLU A 15 -5.11 -3.61 -19.82
N LEU A 16 -3.88 -3.55 -19.32
CA LEU A 16 -3.61 -3.60 -17.89
C LEU A 16 -4.21 -2.39 -17.18
N LYS A 17 -4.07 -1.20 -17.76
CA LYS A 17 -4.67 0.02 -17.22
C LYS A 17 -6.19 -0.10 -17.10
N LYS A 18 -6.83 -0.68 -18.11
CA LYS A 18 -8.27 -0.87 -18.12
C LYS A 18 -8.70 -1.81 -16.99
N GLU A 19 -8.01 -2.95 -16.85
CA GLU A 19 -8.30 -3.90 -15.79
C GLU A 19 -8.09 -3.28 -14.40
N LEU A 20 -7.03 -2.52 -14.23
CA LEU A 20 -6.75 -1.84 -12.96
C LEU A 20 -7.84 -0.84 -12.63
N ARG A 21 -8.33 -0.08 -13.60
CA ARG A 21 -9.42 0.86 -13.37
C ARG A 21 -10.70 0.17 -12.89
N GLU A 22 -10.96 -1.03 -13.39
CA GLU A 22 -12.15 -1.80 -13.01
C GLU A 22 -12.00 -2.48 -11.64
N LYS A 23 -10.78 -2.88 -11.26
CA LYS A 23 -10.53 -3.69 -10.07
C LYS A 23 -9.93 -2.92 -8.91
N THR A 24 -9.52 -1.67 -9.11
CA THR A 24 -9.00 -0.84 -8.03
C THR A 24 -10.13 -0.07 -7.36
N SER A 25 -9.87 0.34 -6.13
CA SER A 25 -10.82 1.16 -5.39
C SER A 25 -10.07 2.17 -4.52
N PHE A 26 -10.74 3.26 -4.20
CA PHE A 26 -10.21 4.23 -3.25
C PHE A 26 -10.92 4.05 -1.92
N SER A 27 -10.19 4.20 -0.83
CA SER A 27 -10.76 4.16 0.50
C SER A 27 -10.16 5.28 1.36
N LYS A 28 -10.97 5.79 2.28
CA LYS A 28 -10.58 6.84 3.19
C LYS A 28 -10.37 6.21 4.57
N HIS A 29 -9.26 6.55 5.21
CA HIS A 29 -8.92 5.99 6.51
C HIS A 29 -8.63 7.09 7.51
N GLN A 30 -9.05 6.87 8.73
CA GLN A 30 -8.85 7.81 9.82
C GLN A 30 -7.61 7.42 10.64
N LYS A 31 -7.10 8.40 11.39
CA LYS A 31 -5.98 8.16 12.30
C LYS A 31 -6.24 6.94 13.18
N GLY A 32 -5.26 6.06 13.29
CA GLY A 32 -5.33 4.87 14.13
C GLY A 32 -5.75 3.60 13.41
N GLU A 33 -6.24 3.70 12.16
CA GLU A 33 -6.58 2.52 11.39
C GLU A 33 -5.32 1.86 10.84
N PHE A 34 -5.30 0.53 10.87
CA PHE A 34 -4.21 -0.24 10.26
C PHE A 34 -4.49 -0.49 8.79
N LEU A 35 -3.51 -0.23 7.95
CA LEU A 35 -3.57 -0.58 6.54
C LEU A 35 -2.92 -1.93 6.29
N ILE A 36 -1.87 -2.25 7.05
CA ILE A 36 -1.08 -3.47 6.91
C ILE A 36 -0.72 -3.92 8.32
N LYS A 37 -0.78 -5.23 8.57
CA LYS A 37 -0.35 -5.81 9.84
C LYS A 37 0.76 -6.82 9.61
N GLU A 38 1.76 -6.77 10.46
CA GLU A 38 2.90 -7.68 10.46
C GLU A 38 2.43 -9.12 10.59
N ASN A 39 3.04 -10.03 9.82
CA ASN A 39 2.73 -11.46 9.78
C ASN A 39 1.35 -11.82 9.20
N LYS A 40 0.65 -10.87 8.61
CA LYS A 40 -0.60 -11.11 7.89
C LYS A 40 -0.33 -11.10 6.39
N TYR A 41 -1.14 -11.85 5.64
CA TYR A 41 -1.00 -11.90 4.19
C TYR A 41 -1.52 -10.63 3.54
N ILE A 42 -0.79 -10.17 2.53
CA ILE A 42 -1.16 -8.99 1.75
C ILE A 42 -1.99 -9.44 0.57
N LYS A 43 -3.25 -9.03 0.54
CA LYS A 43 -4.17 -9.33 -0.56
C LYS A 43 -4.35 -8.14 -1.49
N VAL A 44 -4.08 -6.96 -0.97
CA VAL A 44 -4.29 -5.69 -1.65
C VAL A 44 -3.08 -4.82 -1.40
N LEU A 45 -2.45 -4.34 -2.47
CA LEU A 45 -1.39 -3.36 -2.37
C LEU A 45 -2.02 -1.99 -2.17
N LYS A 46 -1.54 -1.23 -1.21
CA LYS A 46 -2.08 0.07 -0.86
C LYS A 46 -1.10 1.18 -1.24
N ILE A 47 -1.60 2.17 -1.96
CA ILE A 47 -0.84 3.36 -2.32
C ILE A 47 -1.48 4.54 -1.61
N VAL A 48 -0.69 5.24 -0.79
CA VAL A 48 -1.18 6.43 -0.08
C VAL A 48 -1.24 7.57 -1.08
N ILE A 49 -2.46 8.02 -1.40
CA ILE A 49 -2.66 9.13 -2.33
C ILE A 49 -2.44 10.46 -1.61
N SER A 50 -2.97 10.57 -0.41
CA SER A 50 -2.80 11.75 0.43
C SER A 50 -2.86 11.34 1.89
N GLY A 51 -2.23 12.11 2.75
CA GLY A 51 -2.21 11.86 4.18
C GLY A 51 -0.83 11.44 4.68
N LYS A 52 -0.81 10.71 5.78
CA LYS A 52 0.44 10.25 6.38
C LYS A 52 0.24 8.89 7.05
N VAL A 53 1.12 7.94 6.74
CA VAL A 53 1.08 6.58 7.27
C VAL A 53 2.45 6.24 7.86
N ARG A 54 2.44 5.68 9.07
CA ARG A 54 3.66 5.25 9.76
C ARG A 54 3.88 3.77 9.48
N VAL A 55 5.07 3.43 8.98
CA VAL A 55 5.48 2.04 8.73
C VAL A 55 6.52 1.65 9.79
N TYR A 56 6.23 0.58 10.53
CA TYR A 56 7.07 0.19 11.66
C TYR A 56 7.03 -1.34 11.86
N GLN A 57 7.97 -1.82 12.66
CA GLN A 57 8.00 -3.21 13.13
C GLN A 57 7.93 -3.20 14.65
N GLU A 58 7.39 -4.28 15.21
CA GLU A 58 7.38 -4.47 16.67
C GLU A 58 8.39 -5.55 17.04
N ASN A 59 9.17 -5.30 18.08
CA ASN A 59 10.14 -6.23 18.60
C ASN A 59 10.23 -6.05 20.11
N GLU A 60 9.88 -7.09 20.87
CA GLU A 60 9.93 -7.08 22.32
C GLU A 60 9.29 -5.85 22.96
N GLU A 61 8.04 -5.56 22.57
CA GLU A 61 7.24 -4.44 23.04
C GLU A 61 7.73 -3.05 22.59
N ARG A 62 8.69 -3.02 21.67
CA ARG A 62 9.18 -1.78 21.08
C ARG A 62 8.69 -1.61 19.65
N GLU A 63 8.36 -0.39 19.30
CA GLU A 63 8.15 -0.02 17.90
C GLU A 63 9.48 0.41 17.30
N ILE A 64 9.78 -0.12 16.13
CA ILE A 64 10.95 0.29 15.36
C ILE A 64 10.42 0.97 14.12
N LEU A 65 10.52 2.30 14.08
CA LEU A 65 10.08 3.08 12.94
C LEU A 65 10.97 2.78 11.75
N ILE A 66 10.35 2.43 10.62
CA ILE A 66 11.07 2.22 9.37
C ILE A 66 11.02 3.51 8.52
N TYR A 67 9.81 3.98 8.20
CA TYR A 67 9.62 5.24 7.48
C TYR A 67 8.17 5.67 7.54
N TYR A 68 7.89 6.87 7.02
CA TYR A 68 6.54 7.36 6.80
C TYR A 68 6.23 7.34 5.32
N LEU A 69 4.97 7.08 4.99
CA LEU A 69 4.45 7.22 3.63
C LEU A 69 3.63 8.49 3.55
N GLY A 70 3.87 9.25 2.52
CA GLY A 70 3.11 10.46 2.23
C GLY A 70 2.41 10.37 0.88
N ASN A 71 2.20 11.51 0.24
CA ASN A 71 1.45 11.60 -1.01
C ASN A 71 2.07 10.78 -2.14
N MET A 72 1.27 9.89 -2.73
CA MET A 72 1.65 9.07 -3.88
C MET A 72 2.77 8.07 -3.59
N GLU A 73 2.85 7.59 -2.35
CA GLU A 73 3.85 6.61 -1.95
C GLU A 73 3.24 5.27 -1.56
N THR A 74 3.97 4.19 -1.82
CA THR A 74 3.61 2.85 -1.38
C THR A 74 4.72 2.24 -0.56
N CYS A 75 4.36 1.29 0.31
CA CYS A 75 5.33 0.59 1.14
C CYS A 75 6.16 -0.38 0.29
N THR A 76 7.44 -0.09 0.11
CA THR A 76 8.34 -0.92 -0.71
C THR A 76 8.55 -2.31 -0.10
N LEU A 77 8.52 -2.42 1.23
CA LEU A 77 8.65 -3.72 1.90
C LEU A 77 7.43 -4.60 1.64
N SER A 78 6.23 -4.01 1.62
CA SER A 78 5.01 -4.73 1.29
C SER A 78 4.99 -5.12 -0.19
N LEU A 79 5.46 -4.24 -1.06
CA LEU A 79 5.56 -4.54 -2.48
C LEU A 79 6.52 -5.71 -2.72
N SER A 80 7.68 -5.71 -2.06
CA SER A 80 8.64 -6.81 -2.15
C SER A 80 8.02 -8.12 -1.67
N ALA A 81 7.26 -8.08 -0.57
CA ALA A 81 6.60 -9.27 -0.02
C ALA A 81 5.63 -9.88 -1.02
N CYS A 82 4.99 -9.07 -1.86
CA CYS A 82 4.05 -9.55 -2.88
C CYS A 82 4.73 -10.43 -3.95
N PHE A 83 6.04 -10.30 -4.12
CA PHE A 83 6.82 -11.13 -5.05
C PHE A 83 7.38 -12.39 -4.38
N GLU A 84 7.09 -12.60 -3.11
CA GLU A 84 7.53 -13.77 -2.36
C GLU A 84 6.30 -14.53 -1.84
N ASP A 85 6.10 -14.55 -0.53
CA ASP A 85 5.01 -15.28 0.12
C ASP A 85 3.79 -14.43 0.44
N CYS A 86 3.79 -13.18 0.06
CA CYS A 86 2.74 -12.18 0.32
C CYS A 86 2.51 -11.91 1.81
N LYS A 87 3.44 -12.27 2.68
CA LYS A 87 3.33 -12.08 4.11
C LYS A 87 4.07 -10.82 4.53
N SER A 88 3.36 -9.88 5.16
CA SER A 88 3.95 -8.60 5.54
C SER A 88 4.97 -8.74 6.67
N THR A 89 6.09 -8.04 6.53
CA THR A 89 7.11 -7.93 7.57
C THR A 89 6.96 -6.66 8.40
N VAL A 90 5.97 -5.82 8.07
CA VAL A 90 5.79 -4.52 8.71
C VAL A 90 4.33 -4.26 9.05
N ASN A 91 4.13 -3.31 9.96
CA ASN A 91 2.82 -2.71 10.24
C ASN A 91 2.76 -1.34 9.55
N ALA A 92 1.58 -0.94 9.11
CA ALA A 92 1.35 0.40 8.59
C ALA A 92 0.09 0.94 9.23
N ILE A 93 0.23 2.03 9.97
CA ILE A 93 -0.87 2.67 10.71
C ILE A 93 -1.05 4.11 10.24
N VAL A 94 -2.29 4.52 10.07
CA VAL A 94 -2.62 5.88 9.63
C VAL A 94 -2.37 6.87 10.76
N GLU A 95 -1.53 7.88 10.48
CA GLU A 95 -1.21 8.97 11.41
C GLU A 95 -2.13 10.16 11.24
N GLU A 96 -2.52 10.44 10.00
CA GLU A 96 -3.42 11.53 9.64
C GLU A 96 -4.42 10.98 8.63
N GLU A 97 -5.62 11.52 8.58
CA GLU A 97 -6.63 11.09 7.62
C GLU A 97 -6.02 10.92 6.24
N SER A 98 -6.19 9.75 5.67
CA SER A 98 -5.52 9.36 4.42
C SER A 98 -6.50 8.81 3.39
N MET A 99 -6.25 9.14 2.13
CA MET A 99 -6.92 8.53 0.99
C MET A 99 -5.98 7.49 0.41
N VAL A 100 -6.47 6.29 0.20
CA VAL A 100 -5.65 5.15 -0.22
C VAL A 100 -6.26 4.53 -1.49
N LEU A 101 -5.39 4.22 -2.45
CA LEU A 101 -5.76 3.45 -3.62
C LEU A 101 -5.43 1.99 -3.33
N ASN A 102 -6.41 1.11 -3.55
CA ASN A 102 -6.28 -0.33 -3.32
C ASN A 102 -6.15 -1.07 -4.65
N ILE A 103 -5.08 -1.83 -4.83
CA ILE A 103 -4.81 -2.60 -6.04
C ILE A 103 -4.69 -4.08 -5.66
N PRO A 104 -5.49 -4.98 -6.23
CA PRO A 104 -5.35 -6.41 -5.93
C PRO A 104 -3.93 -6.90 -6.25
N VAL A 105 -3.36 -7.68 -5.33
CA VAL A 105 -1.98 -8.18 -5.45
C VAL A 105 -1.76 -8.97 -6.75
N ARG A 106 -2.79 -9.65 -7.24
CA ARG A 106 -2.68 -10.42 -8.49
C ARG A 106 -2.23 -9.59 -9.70
N PHE A 107 -2.41 -8.27 -9.66
CA PHE A 107 -1.94 -7.38 -10.73
C PHE A 107 -0.48 -6.97 -10.55
N VAL A 108 0.10 -7.29 -9.41
CA VAL A 108 1.48 -6.90 -9.08
C VAL A 108 2.47 -8.00 -9.39
N ASN A 109 2.13 -9.26 -9.10
CA ASN A 109 3.06 -10.37 -9.26
C ASN A 109 2.64 -11.44 -10.29
N ASP A 110 1.81 -11.06 -11.24
CA ASP A 110 1.46 -11.93 -12.37
C ASP A 110 2.48 -11.80 -13.50
#